data_91f8e0dedbe566fab0e5850d9177f82b
#
_entry.id   91f8e0dedbe566fab0e5850d9177f82b
#
_cell.length_a   1.000
_cell.length_b   1.000
_cell.length_c   1.000
_cell.angle_alpha   90.00
_cell.angle_beta   90.00
_cell.angle_gamma   90.00
#
_symmetry.space_group_name_H-M   'P 1'
#
loop_
_entity.id
_entity.type
_entity.pdbx_description
1 polymer ?
#
loop_
_entity_poly.entity_id
_entity_poly.type
_entity_poly.pdbx_seq_one_letter_code
_entity_poly.pdbx_strand_id
1 'polypeptide(L)'
;MEGGLDGLEDKKPRPGHVWNKVPEDVAEQMVELALAEPDLSPRELAVRFTEDRRYYLSESTVYRVLKERGLITSPAFIVMKAADKFQNPTTAVNQLWQTDFTYIKIVGWGWYYLSTVMDDYSRYIISWRLCRTMTAQDVSATLRDALEATGLEKVSVRHRPRLLSDNGPCYVSSELKDWLKDNNVPHTRGKPYHPQTQGKIERWHRTLKDRILLENYYLPGDLERQLRDFVNHYNTRRYHESLNNLTPECVFTGRNIAVLKKRNQIKRETMALRKKLHAQRRAA
;
A
#
# COMPACT_ATOMS: atom_id res chain seq x y z
N MET A 1 -37.62 -30.53 35.42
CA MET A 1 -37.43 -30.30 33.96
C MET A 1 -37.54 -28.81 33.72
N GLU A 2 -36.43 -28.12 33.96
CA GLU A 2 -36.32 -26.68 33.71
C GLU A 2 -35.32 -26.50 32.56
N GLY A 3 -35.85 -26.25 31.41
CA GLY A 3 -35.05 -25.98 30.22
C GLY A 3 -35.90 -26.19 28.98
N GLY A 4 -36.74 -25.22 28.67
CA GLY A 4 -37.54 -25.19 27.47
C GLY A 4 -36.68 -25.24 26.19
N LEU A 5 -37.18 -24.84 25.05
CA LEU A 5 -36.51 -24.86 23.72
C LEU A 5 -35.08 -24.24 23.72
N ASP A 6 -34.78 -23.33 24.66
CA ASP A 6 -33.44 -22.76 24.89
C ASP A 6 -32.38 -23.79 25.35
N GLY A 7 -32.78 -24.96 25.83
CA GLY A 7 -31.87 -26.05 26.20
C GLY A 7 -31.41 -26.89 25.01
N LEU A 8 -32.00 -26.70 23.83
CA LEU A 8 -31.65 -27.39 22.57
C LEU A 8 -30.68 -26.60 21.69
N GLU A 9 -30.39 -25.36 22.06
CA GLU A 9 -29.32 -24.63 21.38
C GLU A 9 -27.95 -25.24 21.68
N ASP A 10 -27.27 -25.69 20.67
CA ASP A 10 -25.89 -26.17 20.71
C ASP A 10 -24.99 -25.08 21.33
N LYS A 11 -24.68 -25.20 22.61
CA LYS A 11 -23.73 -24.32 23.30
C LYS A 11 -22.36 -24.53 22.62
N LYS A 12 -21.93 -23.57 21.81
CA LYS A 12 -20.59 -23.60 21.21
C LYS A 12 -19.57 -23.97 22.28
N PRO A 13 -18.78 -25.05 22.10
CA PRO A 13 -17.79 -25.47 23.07
C PRO A 13 -16.86 -24.29 23.36
N ARG A 14 -16.84 -23.82 24.61
CA ARG A 14 -15.87 -22.82 25.08
C ARG A 14 -14.69 -23.58 25.69
N PRO A 15 -13.59 -23.80 24.95
CA PRO A 15 -12.42 -24.41 25.57
C PRO A 15 -11.95 -23.50 26.69
N GLY A 16 -11.91 -24.03 27.93
CA GLY A 16 -11.61 -23.27 29.15
C GLY A 16 -10.23 -22.59 29.10
N HIS A 17 -9.29 -23.16 28.35
CA HIS A 17 -7.92 -22.64 28.24
C HIS A 17 -7.40 -22.73 26.83
N VAL A 18 -7.36 -21.59 26.16
CA VAL A 18 -6.75 -21.48 24.82
C VAL A 18 -5.29 -21.03 24.99
N TRP A 19 -4.34 -21.87 24.58
CA TRP A 19 -2.91 -21.64 24.78
C TRP A 19 -2.39 -20.32 24.16
N ASN A 20 -3.04 -19.84 23.10
CA ASN A 20 -2.66 -18.63 22.37
C ASN A 20 -3.59 -17.44 22.67
N LYS A 21 -4.35 -17.48 23.78
CA LYS A 21 -5.16 -16.34 24.20
C LYS A 21 -4.27 -15.11 24.39
N VAL A 22 -4.71 -13.99 23.85
CA VAL A 22 -4.04 -12.70 24.05
C VAL A 22 -4.25 -12.27 25.49
N PRO A 23 -3.21 -11.84 26.22
CA PRO A 23 -3.34 -11.23 27.52
C PRO A 23 -4.23 -9.97 27.46
N GLU A 24 -4.96 -9.68 28.55
CA GLU A 24 -5.92 -8.58 28.56
C GLU A 24 -5.23 -7.22 28.41
N ASP A 25 -4.09 -7.03 29.05
CA ASP A 25 -3.26 -5.83 28.93
C ASP A 25 -2.80 -5.55 27.47
N VAL A 26 -2.51 -6.62 26.72
CA VAL A 26 -2.17 -6.50 25.29
C VAL A 26 -3.40 -6.18 24.46
N ALA A 27 -4.57 -6.73 24.82
CA ALA A 27 -5.83 -6.41 24.14
C ALA A 27 -6.21 -4.94 24.34
N GLU A 28 -6.03 -4.41 25.55
CA GLU A 28 -6.26 -3.00 25.88
C GLU A 28 -5.32 -2.08 25.08
N GLN A 29 -4.03 -2.36 25.02
CA GLN A 29 -3.08 -1.61 24.21
C GLN A 29 -3.43 -1.64 22.71
N MET A 30 -4.02 -2.74 22.22
CA MET A 30 -4.49 -2.83 20.84
C MET A 30 -5.70 -1.91 20.60
N VAL A 31 -6.60 -1.83 21.55
CA VAL A 31 -7.76 -0.91 21.51
C VAL A 31 -7.31 0.54 21.53
N GLU A 32 -6.37 0.90 22.39
CA GLU A 32 -5.78 2.24 22.44
C GLU A 32 -5.15 2.63 21.09
N LEU A 33 -4.40 1.72 20.49
CA LEU A 33 -3.82 1.97 19.15
C LEU A 33 -4.90 2.18 18.09
N ALA A 34 -5.96 1.38 18.11
CA ALA A 34 -7.06 1.51 17.17
C ALA A 34 -7.83 2.83 17.31
N LEU A 35 -7.97 3.35 18.53
CA LEU A 35 -8.59 4.65 18.79
C LEU A 35 -7.68 5.82 18.39
N ALA A 36 -6.36 5.65 18.52
CA ALA A 36 -5.38 6.64 18.10
C ALA A 36 -5.19 6.70 16.57
N GLU A 37 -5.41 5.58 15.87
CA GLU A 37 -5.21 5.42 14.43
C GLU A 37 -6.48 4.85 13.77
N PRO A 38 -7.60 5.60 13.78
CA PRO A 38 -8.91 5.09 13.33
C PRO A 38 -8.98 4.77 11.83
N ASP A 39 -8.08 5.33 11.04
CA ASP A 39 -8.01 5.11 9.59
C ASP A 39 -7.35 3.77 9.21
N LEU A 40 -6.69 3.09 10.17
CA LEU A 40 -6.01 1.83 9.90
C LEU A 40 -6.97 0.64 9.97
N SER A 41 -6.91 -0.21 8.96
CA SER A 41 -7.62 -1.50 8.97
C SER A 41 -7.06 -2.46 10.03
N PRO A 42 -7.83 -3.48 10.47
CA PRO A 42 -7.33 -4.50 11.41
C PRO A 42 -6.02 -5.16 10.98
N ARG A 43 -5.79 -5.30 9.66
CA ARG A 43 -4.56 -5.82 9.08
C ARG A 43 -3.38 -4.87 9.29
N GLU A 44 -3.59 -3.60 9.03
CA GLU A 44 -2.57 -2.56 9.21
C GLU A 44 -2.27 -2.34 10.69
N LEU A 45 -3.29 -2.34 11.55
CA LEU A 45 -3.13 -2.28 13.00
C LEU A 45 -2.32 -3.47 13.54
N ALA A 46 -2.54 -4.69 13.03
CA ALA A 46 -1.76 -5.86 13.44
C ALA A 46 -0.27 -5.71 13.11
N VAL A 47 0.04 -5.15 11.95
CA VAL A 47 1.43 -4.88 11.53
C VAL A 47 2.04 -3.78 12.40
N ARG A 48 1.34 -2.67 12.55
CA ARG A 48 1.77 -1.50 13.32
C ARG A 48 2.05 -1.89 14.78
N PHE A 49 1.11 -2.59 15.41
CA PHE A 49 1.27 -3.10 16.77
C PHE A 49 2.49 -4.02 16.92
N THR A 50 2.68 -4.94 15.95
CA THR A 50 3.83 -5.86 15.96
C THR A 50 5.16 -5.11 15.92
N GLU A 51 5.26 -4.05 15.14
CA GLU A 51 6.48 -3.25 15.02
C GLU A 51 6.74 -2.37 16.23
N ASP A 52 5.70 -1.67 16.73
CA ASP A 52 5.82 -0.69 17.81
C ASP A 52 5.95 -1.36 19.19
N ARG A 53 5.13 -2.37 19.46
CA ARG A 53 5.07 -3.05 20.78
C ARG A 53 5.92 -4.33 20.85
N ARG A 54 6.55 -4.73 19.74
CA ARG A 54 7.31 -5.99 19.63
C ARG A 54 6.54 -7.22 20.10
N TYR A 55 5.25 -7.23 19.84
CA TYR A 55 4.34 -8.31 20.20
C TYR A 55 3.46 -8.66 19.00
N TYR A 56 3.53 -9.89 18.54
CA TYR A 56 2.81 -10.33 17.35
C TYR A 56 1.33 -10.53 17.61
N LEU A 57 0.48 -9.85 16.84
CA LEU A 57 -0.95 -10.11 16.70
C LEU A 57 -1.27 -10.44 15.24
N SER A 58 -2.14 -11.45 15.03
CA SER A 58 -2.66 -11.70 13.68
C SER A 58 -3.83 -10.76 13.39
N GLU A 59 -4.07 -10.46 12.12
CA GLU A 59 -5.23 -9.68 11.67
C GLU A 59 -6.54 -10.22 12.25
N SER A 60 -6.76 -11.54 12.19
CA SER A 60 -7.96 -12.17 12.75
C SER A 60 -8.09 -12.02 14.26
N THR A 61 -6.96 -11.89 14.97
CA THR A 61 -6.98 -11.62 16.42
C THR A 61 -7.35 -10.18 16.68
N VAL A 62 -6.76 -9.23 15.98
CA VAL A 62 -7.10 -7.80 16.07
C VAL A 62 -8.57 -7.59 15.73
N TYR A 63 -9.05 -8.17 14.63
CA TYR A 63 -10.47 -8.09 14.26
C TYR A 63 -11.40 -8.57 15.39
N ARG A 64 -11.09 -9.72 16.05
CA ARG A 64 -11.90 -10.25 17.14
C ARG A 64 -11.89 -9.34 18.37
N VAL A 65 -10.72 -8.84 18.74
CA VAL A 65 -10.59 -7.91 19.88
C VAL A 65 -11.40 -6.64 19.64
N LEU A 66 -11.26 -6.02 18.47
CA LEU A 66 -11.99 -4.80 18.13
C LEU A 66 -13.50 -5.03 18.00
N LYS A 67 -13.92 -6.18 17.46
CA LYS A 67 -15.33 -6.56 17.36
C LYS A 67 -15.95 -6.79 18.74
N GLU A 68 -15.24 -7.46 19.65
CA GLU A 68 -15.69 -7.70 21.04
C GLU A 68 -15.88 -6.39 21.80
N ARG A 69 -15.09 -5.37 21.50
CA ARG A 69 -15.19 -4.01 22.08
C ARG A 69 -16.14 -3.07 21.30
N GLY A 70 -16.89 -3.57 20.29
CA GLY A 70 -17.85 -2.78 19.52
C GLY A 70 -17.23 -1.76 18.56
N LEU A 71 -15.92 -1.82 18.31
CA LEU A 71 -15.21 -0.89 17.43
C LEU A 71 -15.30 -1.27 15.95
N ILE A 72 -15.80 -2.45 15.61
CA ILE A 72 -16.08 -2.88 14.24
C ILE A 72 -17.58 -3.12 14.11
N THR A 73 -18.27 -2.22 13.44
CA THR A 73 -19.72 -2.26 13.23
C THR A 73 -20.13 -2.82 11.87
N SER A 74 -19.24 -2.77 10.89
CA SER A 74 -19.51 -3.24 9.53
C SER A 74 -18.98 -4.67 9.31
N PRO A 75 -19.68 -5.52 8.54
CA PRO A 75 -19.14 -6.81 8.14
C PRO A 75 -17.86 -6.60 7.33
N ALA A 76 -16.86 -7.44 7.55
CA ALA A 76 -15.64 -7.41 6.76
C ALA A 76 -15.98 -7.65 5.29
N PHE A 77 -15.69 -6.69 4.41
CA PHE A 77 -15.77 -6.92 2.98
C PHE A 77 -14.70 -7.93 2.61
N ILE A 78 -15.12 -9.06 2.08
CA ILE A 78 -14.20 -10.02 1.46
C ILE A 78 -13.74 -9.37 0.16
N VAL A 79 -12.55 -8.78 0.18
CA VAL A 79 -11.88 -8.34 -1.04
C VAL A 79 -11.50 -9.59 -1.80
N MET A 80 -12.21 -9.91 -2.86
CA MET A 80 -11.80 -10.96 -3.80
C MET A 80 -10.44 -10.58 -4.36
N LYS A 81 -9.44 -11.41 -4.12
CA LYS A 81 -8.11 -11.25 -4.73
C LYS A 81 -8.29 -11.35 -6.24
N ALA A 82 -8.10 -10.25 -6.94
CA ALA A 82 -7.94 -10.30 -8.38
C ALA A 82 -6.70 -11.16 -8.66
N ALA A 83 -6.90 -12.21 -9.45
CA ALA A 83 -5.81 -13.09 -9.86
C ALA A 83 -4.96 -12.35 -10.91
N ASP A 84 -4.07 -11.49 -10.48
CA ASP A 84 -3.09 -10.82 -11.33
C ASP A 84 -2.01 -11.84 -11.76
N LYS A 85 -2.31 -12.62 -12.76
CA LYS A 85 -1.30 -13.43 -13.46
C LYS A 85 -0.54 -12.54 -14.45
N PHE A 86 0.43 -11.80 -13.96
CA PHE A 86 1.42 -11.16 -14.83
C PHE A 86 2.34 -12.20 -15.46
N GLN A 87 2.48 -12.19 -16.78
CA GLN A 87 3.38 -13.10 -17.53
C GLN A 87 4.82 -12.64 -17.35
N ASN A 88 5.39 -12.06 -16.57
CA ASN A 88 6.75 -11.69 -16.19
C ASN A 88 6.73 -10.61 -15.10
N PRO A 89 6.49 -10.98 -13.84
CA PRO A 89 6.52 -10.03 -12.74
C PRO A 89 7.93 -9.46 -12.58
N THR A 90 8.01 -8.16 -12.25
CA THR A 90 9.27 -7.51 -11.87
C THR A 90 9.83 -8.16 -10.61
N THR A 91 11.16 -8.31 -10.56
CA THR A 91 11.87 -8.96 -9.45
C THR A 91 12.77 -8.01 -8.66
N ALA A 92 12.99 -6.81 -9.16
CA ALA A 92 13.80 -5.80 -8.51
C ALA A 92 13.29 -4.39 -8.81
N VAL A 93 13.68 -3.43 -7.97
CA VAL A 93 13.43 -2.01 -8.17
C VAL A 93 14.12 -1.50 -9.43
N ASN A 94 13.55 -0.49 -10.05
CA ASN A 94 14.06 0.14 -11.28
C ASN A 94 14.18 -0.79 -12.50
N GLN A 95 13.48 -1.94 -12.52
CA GLN A 95 13.35 -2.75 -13.73
C GLN A 95 12.27 -2.22 -14.67
N LEU A 96 11.16 -1.75 -14.13
CA LEU A 96 10.01 -1.26 -14.86
C LEU A 96 9.41 -0.08 -14.10
N TRP A 97 9.23 1.02 -14.79
CA TRP A 97 8.47 2.16 -14.31
C TRP A 97 7.13 2.23 -15.02
N GLN A 98 6.07 2.46 -14.29
CA GLN A 98 4.76 2.78 -14.85
C GLN A 98 4.56 4.28 -14.82
N THR A 99 4.03 4.84 -15.90
CA THR A 99 3.63 6.25 -15.98
C THR A 99 2.22 6.37 -16.51
N ASP A 100 1.48 7.31 -15.94
CA ASP A 100 0.12 7.61 -16.36
C ASP A 100 -0.29 8.99 -15.87
N PHE A 101 -1.31 9.56 -16.51
CA PHE A 101 -1.96 10.79 -16.09
C PHE A 101 -3.28 10.51 -15.37
N THR A 102 -3.54 11.27 -14.32
CA THR A 102 -4.90 11.40 -13.80
C THR A 102 -5.28 12.86 -13.71
N TYR A 103 -6.57 13.17 -13.74
CA TYR A 103 -7.09 14.53 -13.75
C TYR A 103 -7.81 14.85 -12.43
N ILE A 104 -7.65 16.10 -11.97
CA ILE A 104 -8.24 16.63 -10.76
C ILE A 104 -8.78 18.03 -11.09
N LYS A 105 -10.00 18.34 -10.65
CA LYS A 105 -10.63 19.63 -10.87
C LYS A 105 -10.34 20.56 -9.70
N ILE A 106 -9.97 21.80 -10.01
CA ILE A 106 -9.84 22.88 -9.01
C ILE A 106 -10.95 23.88 -9.28
N VAL A 107 -11.69 24.24 -8.24
CA VAL A 107 -12.82 25.19 -8.35
C VAL A 107 -12.32 26.55 -8.80
N GLY A 108 -12.91 27.08 -9.86
CA GLY A 108 -12.51 28.38 -10.44
C GLY A 108 -11.28 28.32 -11.37
N TRP A 109 -10.53 27.21 -11.40
CA TRP A 109 -9.31 27.08 -12.21
C TRP A 109 -9.40 26.04 -13.32
N GLY A 110 -10.40 25.13 -13.25
CA GLY A 110 -10.61 24.08 -14.25
C GLY A 110 -9.85 22.79 -13.93
N TRP A 111 -9.46 22.07 -14.99
CA TRP A 111 -8.81 20.77 -14.89
C TRP A 111 -7.29 20.91 -14.81
N TYR A 112 -6.72 20.11 -13.91
CA TYR A 112 -5.28 19.86 -13.78
C TYR A 112 -4.99 18.39 -13.97
N TYR A 113 -3.79 18.09 -14.39
CA TYR A 113 -3.36 16.75 -14.74
C TYR A 113 -2.17 16.35 -13.89
N LEU A 114 -2.31 15.26 -13.16
CA LEU A 114 -1.22 14.72 -12.36
C LEU A 114 -0.48 13.67 -13.19
N SER A 115 0.73 14.01 -13.63
CA SER A 115 1.69 13.07 -14.21
C SER A 115 2.39 12.31 -13.08
N THR A 116 2.48 10.99 -13.17
CA THR A 116 3.06 10.15 -12.11
C THR A 116 4.03 9.13 -12.72
N VAL A 117 5.16 8.90 -12.04
CA VAL A 117 6.08 7.79 -12.32
C VAL A 117 6.18 6.90 -11.08
N MET A 118 5.82 5.64 -11.23
CA MET A 118 5.80 4.64 -10.16
C MET A 118 6.71 3.46 -10.49
N ASP A 119 7.53 3.03 -9.54
CA ASP A 119 8.28 1.77 -9.66
C ASP A 119 7.33 0.56 -9.55
N ASP A 120 7.34 -0.29 -10.55
CA ASP A 120 6.42 -1.43 -10.65
C ASP A 120 6.63 -2.47 -9.54
N TYR A 121 7.89 -2.70 -9.12
CA TYR A 121 8.20 -3.70 -8.09
C TYR A 121 7.78 -3.24 -6.70
N SER A 122 8.23 -2.07 -6.28
CA SER A 122 8.03 -1.52 -4.94
C SER A 122 6.73 -0.75 -4.76
N ARG A 123 6.04 -0.35 -5.83
CA ARG A 123 4.90 0.60 -5.83
C ARG A 123 5.28 2.01 -5.40
N TYR A 124 6.57 2.30 -5.25
CA TYR A 124 7.07 3.60 -4.83
C TYR A 124 6.79 4.64 -5.90
N ILE A 125 6.20 5.77 -5.50
CA ILE A 125 6.02 6.91 -6.38
C ILE A 125 7.35 7.66 -6.40
N ILE A 126 8.05 7.56 -7.53
CA ILE A 126 9.39 8.12 -7.69
C ILE A 126 9.30 9.63 -7.93
N SER A 127 8.42 10.04 -8.82
CA SER A 127 8.18 11.44 -9.15
C SER A 127 6.73 11.68 -9.56
N TRP A 128 6.30 12.92 -9.43
CA TRP A 128 5.00 13.39 -9.88
C TRP A 128 5.02 14.88 -10.15
N ARG A 129 4.17 15.33 -11.06
CA ARG A 129 3.99 16.76 -11.39
C ARG A 129 2.51 17.08 -11.60
N LEU A 130 2.08 18.23 -11.05
CA LEU A 130 0.75 18.78 -11.32
C LEU A 130 0.86 19.72 -12.54
N CYS A 131 0.27 19.30 -13.65
CA CYS A 131 0.40 19.97 -14.95
C CYS A 131 -0.93 20.64 -15.35
N ARG A 132 -0.83 21.64 -16.22
CA ARG A 132 -1.99 22.29 -16.86
C ARG A 132 -2.44 21.53 -18.12
N THR A 133 -1.55 20.73 -18.68
CA THR A 133 -1.72 20.02 -19.94
C THR A 133 -1.29 18.56 -19.80
N MET A 134 -1.53 17.75 -20.81
CA MET A 134 -1.03 16.38 -20.92
C MET A 134 -0.17 16.27 -22.18
N THR A 135 0.96 16.94 -22.19
CA THR A 135 1.89 16.96 -23.33
C THR A 135 3.04 15.97 -23.13
N ALA A 136 3.77 15.68 -24.21
CA ALA A 136 5.00 14.92 -24.15
C ALA A 136 6.06 15.59 -23.26
N GLN A 137 6.07 16.93 -23.23
CA GLN A 137 6.95 17.73 -22.39
C GLN A 137 6.64 17.53 -20.89
N ASP A 138 5.35 17.44 -20.51
CA ASP A 138 4.95 17.16 -19.13
C ASP A 138 5.43 15.76 -18.70
N VAL A 139 5.31 14.77 -19.59
CA VAL A 139 5.81 13.40 -19.35
C VAL A 139 7.33 13.40 -19.21
N SER A 140 8.06 13.99 -20.14
CA SER A 140 9.53 14.02 -20.14
C SER A 140 10.08 14.78 -18.94
N ALA A 141 9.40 15.86 -18.49
CA ALA A 141 9.76 16.56 -17.27
C ALA A 141 9.61 15.68 -16.03
N THR A 142 8.50 14.94 -15.90
CA THR A 142 8.27 14.02 -14.79
C THR A 142 9.28 12.87 -14.80
N LEU A 143 9.62 12.35 -15.98
CA LEU A 143 10.64 11.28 -16.10
C LEU A 143 12.05 11.79 -15.78
N ARG A 144 12.37 13.03 -16.11
CA ARG A 144 13.65 13.66 -15.71
C ARG A 144 13.77 13.71 -14.21
N ASP A 145 12.74 14.16 -13.50
CA ASP A 145 12.72 14.16 -12.02
C ASP A 145 12.90 12.75 -11.47
N ALA A 146 12.30 11.74 -12.12
CA ALA A 146 12.46 10.34 -11.69
C ALA A 146 13.90 9.84 -11.89
N LEU A 147 14.54 10.16 -13.01
CA LEU A 147 15.94 9.80 -13.27
C LEU A 147 16.87 10.47 -12.26
N GLU A 148 16.64 11.75 -11.96
CA GLU A 148 17.39 12.52 -10.98
C GLU A 148 17.22 11.94 -9.56
N ALA A 149 15.98 11.73 -9.12
CA ALA A 149 15.67 11.19 -7.79
C ALA A 149 16.26 9.80 -7.54
N THR A 150 16.44 9.00 -8.59
CA THR A 150 17.04 7.67 -8.52
C THR A 150 18.55 7.67 -8.76
N GLY A 151 19.14 8.81 -9.13
CA GLY A 151 20.57 8.93 -9.50
C GLY A 151 20.92 8.22 -10.83
N LEU A 152 19.91 7.74 -11.55
CA LEU A 152 20.13 7.00 -12.79
C LEU A 152 20.60 7.89 -13.95
N GLU A 153 20.48 9.20 -13.85
CA GLU A 153 21.02 10.14 -14.85
C GLU A 153 22.54 10.15 -14.92
N LYS A 154 23.22 9.95 -13.77
CA LYS A 154 24.68 10.12 -13.58
C LYS A 154 25.49 8.87 -13.89
N VAL A 155 24.84 7.73 -14.05
CA VAL A 155 25.52 6.44 -14.18
C VAL A 155 25.39 5.94 -15.62
N SER A 156 26.52 5.48 -16.19
CA SER A 156 26.53 4.67 -17.41
C SER A 156 25.86 3.31 -17.09
N VAL A 157 24.54 3.32 -16.96
CA VAL A 157 23.78 2.16 -16.52
C VAL A 157 23.54 1.24 -17.71
N ARG A 158 24.02 0.01 -17.63
CA ARG A 158 23.75 -1.03 -18.64
C ARG A 158 22.25 -1.37 -18.72
N HIS A 159 21.50 -1.09 -17.64
CA HIS A 159 20.06 -1.41 -17.54
C HIS A 159 19.29 -0.18 -17.04
N ARG A 160 18.81 0.63 -17.97
CA ARG A 160 17.83 1.67 -17.68
C ARG A 160 16.47 1.02 -17.40
N PRO A 161 15.64 1.60 -16.51
CA PRO A 161 14.28 1.11 -16.32
C PRO A 161 13.49 1.15 -17.60
N ARG A 162 12.75 0.09 -17.89
CA ARG A 162 11.79 0.09 -18.98
C ARG A 162 10.57 0.90 -18.57
N LEU A 163 10.13 1.82 -19.42
CA LEU A 163 8.91 2.58 -19.21
C LEU A 163 7.71 1.82 -19.75
N LEU A 164 6.63 1.77 -18.96
CA LEU A 164 5.33 1.26 -19.37
C LEU A 164 4.29 2.39 -19.28
N SER A 165 3.61 2.68 -20.37
CA SER A 165 2.50 3.62 -20.44
C SER A 165 1.30 3.03 -21.17
N ASP A 166 0.20 3.76 -21.18
CA ASP A 166 -0.91 3.52 -22.11
C ASP A 166 -0.56 3.99 -23.54
N ASN A 167 -1.58 4.06 -24.40
CA ASN A 167 -1.48 4.56 -25.77
C ASN A 167 -2.02 6.00 -25.90
N GLY A 168 -2.03 6.79 -24.84
CA GLY A 168 -2.45 8.18 -24.89
C GLY A 168 -1.62 9.03 -25.86
N PRO A 169 -2.19 10.11 -26.41
CA PRO A 169 -1.51 10.93 -27.45
C PRO A 169 -0.12 11.42 -27.02
N CYS A 170 0.07 11.79 -25.76
CA CYS A 170 1.37 12.21 -25.23
C CYS A 170 2.42 11.10 -25.26
N TYR A 171 2.00 9.83 -25.08
CA TYR A 171 2.90 8.67 -25.04
C TYR A 171 3.24 8.11 -26.43
N VAL A 172 2.47 8.46 -27.46
CA VAL A 172 2.75 8.05 -28.86
C VAL A 172 3.48 9.11 -29.67
N SER A 173 3.70 10.29 -29.11
CA SER A 173 4.33 11.42 -29.79
C SER A 173 5.78 11.12 -30.19
N SER A 174 6.24 11.70 -31.33
CA SER A 174 7.63 11.64 -31.74
C SER A 174 8.57 12.32 -30.75
N GLU A 175 8.14 13.45 -30.16
CA GLU A 175 8.90 14.20 -29.18
C GLU A 175 9.28 13.36 -27.96
N LEU A 176 8.32 12.64 -27.37
CA LEU A 176 8.61 11.74 -26.26
C LEU A 176 9.50 10.58 -26.68
N LYS A 177 9.28 10.03 -27.87
CA LYS A 177 10.08 8.93 -28.40
C LYS A 177 11.55 9.34 -28.55
N ASP A 178 11.82 10.52 -29.06
CA ASP A 178 13.17 11.04 -29.25
C ASP A 178 13.82 11.29 -27.88
N TRP A 179 13.11 11.92 -26.94
CA TRP A 179 13.58 12.12 -25.59
C TRP A 179 13.94 10.80 -24.89
N LEU A 180 13.09 9.77 -24.99
CA LEU A 180 13.34 8.44 -24.39
C LEU A 180 14.57 7.76 -25.01
N LYS A 181 14.77 7.90 -26.32
CA LYS A 181 15.94 7.40 -27.03
C LYS A 181 17.22 8.08 -26.53
N ASP A 182 17.20 9.40 -26.42
CA ASP A 182 18.36 10.20 -25.94
C ASP A 182 18.75 9.87 -24.51
N ASN A 183 17.77 9.49 -23.68
CA ASN A 183 17.98 9.08 -22.29
C ASN A 183 18.16 7.56 -22.11
N ASN A 184 18.20 6.78 -23.19
CA ASN A 184 18.31 5.32 -23.18
C ASN A 184 17.24 4.63 -22.31
N VAL A 185 15.99 5.13 -22.32
CA VAL A 185 14.85 4.56 -21.60
C VAL A 185 13.99 3.74 -22.56
N PRO A 186 14.04 2.39 -22.51
CA PRO A 186 13.20 1.55 -23.35
C PRO A 186 11.73 1.76 -23.02
N HIS A 187 10.88 1.94 -24.03
CA HIS A 187 9.45 2.19 -23.86
C HIS A 187 8.63 1.01 -24.37
N THR A 188 7.72 0.55 -23.52
CA THR A 188 6.69 -0.44 -23.86
C THR A 188 5.34 0.19 -23.62
N ARG A 189 4.44 0.07 -24.58
CA ARG A 189 3.05 0.52 -24.45
C ARG A 189 2.14 -0.68 -24.18
N GLY A 190 1.12 -0.47 -23.34
CA GLY A 190 0.09 -1.47 -23.09
C GLY A 190 -0.55 -1.92 -24.42
N LYS A 191 -0.88 -3.22 -24.52
CA LYS A 191 -1.67 -3.69 -25.65
C LYS A 191 -3.05 -3.03 -25.60
N PRO A 192 -3.61 -2.58 -26.74
CA PRO A 192 -4.98 -2.10 -26.77
C PRO A 192 -5.93 -3.15 -26.18
N TYR A 193 -6.89 -2.72 -25.37
CA TYR A 193 -7.89 -3.58 -24.71
C TYR A 193 -7.36 -4.59 -23.65
N HIS A 194 -6.12 -4.43 -23.18
CA HIS A 194 -5.59 -5.21 -22.04
C HIS A 194 -5.30 -4.29 -20.82
N PRO A 195 -6.31 -3.92 -20.02
CA PRO A 195 -6.17 -3.00 -18.89
C PRO A 195 -5.29 -3.56 -17.76
N GLN A 196 -5.05 -4.86 -17.72
CA GLN A 196 -4.27 -5.51 -16.67
C GLN A 196 -2.80 -5.08 -16.62
N THR A 197 -2.27 -4.48 -17.70
CA THR A 197 -0.85 -4.11 -17.79
C THR A 197 -0.47 -2.94 -16.88
N GLN A 198 -1.41 -2.04 -16.57
CA GLN A 198 -1.19 -0.84 -15.73
C GLN A 198 -2.01 -0.86 -14.42
N GLY A 199 -2.60 -1.97 -14.06
CA GLY A 199 -3.49 -2.09 -12.89
C GLY A 199 -2.88 -1.62 -11.55
N LYS A 200 -1.55 -1.45 -11.48
CA LYS A 200 -0.86 -0.95 -10.29
C LYS A 200 -0.98 0.58 -10.18
N ILE A 201 -0.68 1.30 -11.26
CA ILE A 201 -0.79 2.76 -11.29
C ILE A 201 -2.25 3.21 -11.31
N GLU A 202 -3.15 2.45 -11.94
CA GLU A 202 -4.60 2.69 -11.90
C GLU A 202 -5.14 2.59 -10.46
N ARG A 203 -4.68 1.58 -9.70
CA ARG A 203 -5.04 1.41 -8.28
C ARG A 203 -4.48 2.54 -7.41
N TRP A 204 -3.28 3.03 -7.73
CA TRP A 204 -2.72 4.23 -7.12
C TRP A 204 -3.62 5.44 -7.38
N HIS A 205 -3.99 5.72 -8.62
CA HIS A 205 -4.87 6.83 -8.97
C HIS A 205 -6.23 6.74 -8.30
N ARG A 206 -6.81 5.55 -8.18
CA ARG A 206 -8.05 5.34 -7.42
C ARG A 206 -7.87 5.73 -5.96
N THR A 207 -6.84 5.18 -5.30
CA THR A 207 -6.54 5.48 -3.89
C THR A 207 -6.30 6.98 -3.65
N LEU A 208 -5.61 7.64 -4.58
CA LEU A 208 -5.38 9.08 -4.54
C LEU A 208 -6.70 9.85 -4.67
N LYS A 209 -7.53 9.50 -5.65
CA LYS A 209 -8.83 10.16 -5.87
C LYS A 209 -9.77 9.98 -4.68
N ASP A 210 -9.82 8.80 -4.11
CA ASP A 210 -10.67 8.49 -2.94
C ASP A 210 -10.33 9.40 -1.73
N ARG A 211 -9.09 9.89 -1.62
CA ARG A 211 -8.67 10.80 -0.56
C ARG A 211 -8.74 12.27 -0.97
N ILE A 212 -8.17 12.61 -2.12
CA ILE A 212 -8.04 13.99 -2.58
C ILE A 212 -9.39 14.60 -2.96
N LEU A 213 -10.33 13.82 -3.52
CA LEU A 213 -11.65 14.32 -3.91
C LEU A 213 -12.65 14.48 -2.74
N LEU A 214 -12.25 14.14 -1.51
CA LEU A 214 -13.07 14.44 -0.32
C LEU A 214 -13.10 15.94 -0.01
N GLU A 215 -12.14 16.70 -0.51
CA GLU A 215 -12.02 18.15 -0.29
C GLU A 215 -12.15 18.92 -1.61
N ASN A 216 -12.62 20.16 -1.51
CA ASN A 216 -12.62 21.08 -2.62
C ASN A 216 -11.38 21.97 -2.55
N TYR A 217 -10.68 22.09 -3.66
CA TYR A 217 -9.49 22.93 -3.79
C TYR A 217 -9.83 24.21 -4.54
N TYR A 218 -9.41 25.35 -3.99
CA TYR A 218 -9.65 26.68 -4.57
C TYR A 218 -8.36 27.29 -5.12
N LEU A 219 -7.21 26.81 -4.71
CA LEU A 219 -5.91 27.25 -5.21
C LEU A 219 -5.07 26.03 -5.65
N PRO A 220 -4.36 26.14 -6.78
CA PRO A 220 -3.46 25.06 -7.24
C PRO A 220 -2.39 24.69 -6.22
N GLY A 221 -1.85 25.66 -5.48
CA GLY A 221 -0.85 25.40 -4.45
C GLY A 221 -1.36 24.61 -3.25
N ASP A 222 -2.66 24.71 -2.92
CA ASP A 222 -3.26 23.89 -1.86
C ASP A 222 -3.37 22.45 -2.29
N LEU A 223 -3.84 22.22 -3.52
CA LEU A 223 -3.87 20.87 -4.09
C LEU A 223 -2.46 20.26 -4.17
N GLU A 224 -1.47 21.02 -4.61
CA GLU A 224 -0.09 20.53 -4.72
C GLU A 224 0.49 20.12 -3.35
N ARG A 225 0.18 20.89 -2.30
CA ARG A 225 0.57 20.56 -0.92
C ARG A 225 -0.07 19.26 -0.46
N GLN A 226 -1.37 19.10 -0.65
CA GLN A 226 -2.10 17.89 -0.30
C GLN A 226 -1.61 16.66 -1.08
N LEU A 227 -1.29 16.83 -2.37
CA LEU A 227 -0.68 15.77 -3.17
C LEU A 227 0.69 15.35 -2.63
N ARG A 228 1.51 16.31 -2.23
CA ARG A 228 2.83 16.05 -1.63
C ARG A 228 2.71 15.26 -0.32
N ASP A 229 1.83 15.68 0.56
CA ASP A 229 1.59 15.02 1.84
C ASP A 229 1.03 13.60 1.62
N PHE A 230 0.12 13.46 0.66
CA PHE A 230 -0.45 12.17 0.31
C PHE A 230 0.59 11.22 -0.28
N VAL A 231 1.42 11.67 -1.23
CA VAL A 231 2.51 10.85 -1.81
C VAL A 231 3.50 10.43 -0.73
N ASN A 232 3.87 11.36 0.16
CA ASN A 232 4.75 11.05 1.27
C ASN A 232 4.13 9.96 2.18
N HIS A 233 2.88 10.14 2.60
CA HIS A 233 2.17 9.13 3.40
C HIS A 233 2.08 7.78 2.67
N TYR A 234 1.73 7.77 1.39
CA TYR A 234 1.64 6.56 0.58
C TYR A 234 2.98 5.81 0.52
N ASN A 235 4.06 6.52 0.28
CA ASN A 235 5.38 5.93 0.17
C ASN A 235 5.91 5.41 1.51
N THR A 236 5.73 6.18 2.60
CA THR A 236 6.42 5.95 3.87
C THR A 236 5.59 5.26 4.94
N ARG A 237 4.25 5.37 4.88
CA ARG A 237 3.36 4.91 5.95
C ARG A 237 2.33 3.87 5.53
N ARG A 238 1.90 3.89 4.26
CA ARG A 238 0.87 2.96 3.80
C ARG A 238 1.42 1.55 3.64
N TYR A 239 0.84 0.59 4.35
CA TYR A 239 1.16 -0.82 4.19
C TYR A 239 0.45 -1.44 2.98
N HIS A 240 1.19 -2.20 2.17
CA HIS A 240 0.65 -2.89 0.99
C HIS A 240 0.61 -4.40 1.20
N GLU A 241 -0.56 -5.00 1.08
CA GLU A 241 -0.73 -6.45 1.21
C GLU A 241 0.15 -7.21 0.22
N SER A 242 0.19 -6.76 -1.05
CA SER A 242 1.01 -7.37 -2.11
C SER A 242 2.51 -7.26 -1.87
N LEU A 243 2.95 -6.41 -0.94
CA LEU A 243 4.34 -6.27 -0.50
C LEU A 243 4.58 -6.91 0.88
N ASN A 244 3.80 -7.90 1.28
CA ASN A 244 3.86 -8.50 2.62
C ASN A 244 3.65 -7.47 3.74
N ASN A 245 2.74 -6.55 3.54
CA ASN A 245 2.46 -5.44 4.44
C ASN A 245 3.69 -4.55 4.75
N LEU A 246 4.54 -4.35 3.75
CA LEU A 246 5.61 -3.36 3.78
C LEU A 246 5.15 -2.06 3.11
N THR A 247 5.82 -0.96 3.45
CA THR A 247 5.64 0.31 2.75
C THR A 247 6.42 0.30 1.43
N PRO A 248 5.97 1.06 0.41
CA PRO A 248 6.70 1.21 -0.85
C PRO A 248 8.16 1.62 -0.66
N GLU A 249 8.42 2.58 0.22
CA GLU A 249 9.78 3.04 0.53
C GLU A 249 10.65 1.93 1.12
N CYS A 250 10.12 1.12 2.04
CA CYS A 250 10.84 0.02 2.64
C CYS A 250 11.35 -0.98 1.58
N VAL A 251 10.53 -1.25 0.57
CA VAL A 251 10.87 -2.13 -0.54
C VAL A 251 11.84 -1.44 -1.51
N PHE A 252 11.57 -0.18 -1.87
CA PHE A 252 12.38 0.59 -2.81
C PHE A 252 13.83 0.79 -2.32
N THR A 253 14.00 1.02 -1.01
CA THR A 253 15.31 1.18 -0.38
C THR A 253 16.00 -0.13 0.02
N GLY A 254 15.42 -1.30 -0.31
CA GLY A 254 16.00 -2.61 -0.02
C GLY A 254 15.95 -3.05 1.44
N ARG A 255 15.22 -2.33 2.32
CA ARG A 255 15.07 -2.66 3.75
C ARG A 255 14.11 -3.81 4.02
N ASN A 256 13.36 -4.26 3.01
CA ASN A 256 12.31 -5.27 3.10
C ASN A 256 12.75 -6.57 3.77
N ILE A 257 13.92 -7.11 3.40
CA ILE A 257 14.43 -8.38 3.95
C ILE A 257 14.67 -8.27 5.46
N ALA A 258 15.31 -7.19 5.90
CA ALA A 258 15.60 -6.96 7.31
C ALA A 258 14.32 -6.79 8.15
N VAL A 259 13.35 -6.04 7.65
CA VAL A 259 12.07 -5.82 8.32
C VAL A 259 11.29 -7.13 8.44
N LEU A 260 11.18 -7.92 7.37
CA LEU A 260 10.49 -9.20 7.40
C LEU A 260 11.17 -10.21 8.33
N LYS A 261 12.50 -10.24 8.37
CA LYS A 261 13.26 -11.08 9.31
C LYS A 261 12.96 -10.70 10.76
N LYS A 262 12.95 -9.39 11.07
CA LYS A 262 12.61 -8.88 12.40
C LYS A 262 11.17 -9.23 12.81
N ARG A 263 10.18 -9.04 11.92
CA ARG A 263 8.78 -9.42 12.20
C ARG A 263 8.64 -10.93 12.48
N ASN A 264 9.33 -11.76 11.72
CA ASN A 264 9.33 -13.21 11.93
C ASN A 264 9.96 -13.58 13.28
N GLN A 265 11.02 -12.90 13.70
CA GLN A 265 11.62 -13.09 15.02
C GLN A 265 10.63 -12.72 16.12
N ILE A 266 10.02 -11.53 16.08
CA ILE A 266 9.00 -11.07 17.05
C ILE A 266 7.84 -12.09 17.14
N LYS A 267 7.39 -12.61 15.98
CA LYS A 267 6.34 -13.63 15.95
C LYS A 267 6.75 -14.89 16.73
N ARG A 268 7.97 -15.41 16.50
CA ARG A 268 8.49 -16.60 17.20
C ARG A 268 8.59 -16.36 18.70
N GLU A 269 9.14 -15.23 19.12
CA GLU A 269 9.28 -14.83 20.52
C GLU A 269 7.91 -14.71 21.21
N THR A 270 6.95 -14.03 20.57
CA THR A 270 5.58 -13.89 21.09
C THR A 270 4.90 -15.25 21.26
N MET A 271 5.04 -16.15 20.28
CA MET A 271 4.43 -17.47 20.36
C MET A 271 5.08 -18.34 21.45
N ALA A 272 6.39 -18.24 21.64
CA ALA A 272 7.10 -18.91 22.72
C ALA A 272 6.65 -18.39 24.10
N LEU A 273 6.54 -17.07 24.26
CA LEU A 273 6.03 -16.44 25.47
C LEU A 273 4.61 -16.92 25.82
N ARG A 274 3.69 -16.92 24.85
CA ARG A 274 2.31 -17.39 25.08
C ARG A 274 2.27 -18.86 25.52
N LYS A 275 3.09 -19.73 24.91
CA LYS A 275 3.20 -21.13 25.32
C LYS A 275 3.71 -21.26 26.75
N LYS A 276 4.72 -20.50 27.13
CA LYS A 276 5.27 -20.50 28.50
C LYS A 276 4.21 -20.04 29.51
N LEU A 277 3.51 -18.94 29.26
CA LEU A 277 2.45 -18.42 30.13
C LEU A 277 1.30 -19.43 30.28
N HIS A 278 0.92 -20.10 29.19
CA HIS A 278 -0.10 -21.15 29.25
C HIS A 278 0.33 -22.34 30.09
N ALA A 279 1.58 -22.80 29.96
CA ALA A 279 2.11 -23.91 30.77
C ALA A 279 2.14 -23.55 32.25
N GLN A 280 2.55 -22.33 32.58
CA GLN A 280 2.53 -21.84 33.98
C GLN A 280 1.12 -21.80 34.58
N ARG A 281 0.11 -21.33 33.83
CA ARG A 281 -1.31 -21.30 34.29
C ARG A 281 -1.92 -22.69 34.43
N ARG A 282 -1.38 -23.70 33.79
CA ARG A 282 -1.84 -25.10 33.98
C ARG A 282 -1.17 -25.78 35.15
N ALA A 283 -0.03 -25.30 35.60
CA ALA A 283 0.71 -25.84 36.73
C ALA A 283 0.36 -25.18 38.07
N ALA A 284 -0.31 -24.02 38.02
CA ALA A 284 -0.90 -23.34 39.18
C ALA A 284 -2.37 -23.76 39.37
#